data_21514486fbc4a74ff421d03d6ef51171
#
_entry.id   21514486fbc4a74ff421d03d6ef51171
#
_cell.length_a   1.000
_cell.length_b   1.000
_cell.length_c   1.000
_cell.angle_alpha   90.00
_cell.angle_beta   90.00
_cell.angle_gamma   90.00
#
_symmetry.space_group_name_H-M   'P 1'
#
loop_
_entity.id
_entity.type
_entity.pdbx_description
1 polymer ?
#
loop_
_entity_poly.entity_id
_entity_poly.type
_entity_poly.pdbx_seq_one_letter_code
_entity_poly.pdbx_strand_id
1 'polypeptide(L)'
;MSKSGSQLTLFPEPVGAVRRRQAARTRMFFALWPDESVRLSLARAALVIPPGDAARASWVRTERYHMTLAFLGEIEPLQAEAAERAAAQVRVRPFRLRLDTVGHFEGPNVVWIGPQALPPELTQLKAELDRELLRFGLPLVPGRFTPHITCLRGVREAPDAPPPQIDWEVSEFVLVKSVLKPGMSRYKIVRRWPLSAASAIE
;
A
#
# COMPACT_ATOMS: atom_id res chain seq x y z
N MET A 1 73.10 13.54 30.13
CA MET A 1 73.07 13.79 28.68
C MET A 1 72.25 12.66 28.03
N SER A 2 71.01 12.94 27.73
CA SER A 2 70.17 11.99 27.04
C SER A 2 69.33 12.77 26.03
N LYS A 3 69.51 12.43 24.74
CA LYS A 3 68.88 13.09 23.60
C LYS A 3 67.50 12.48 23.38
N SER A 4 66.50 13.31 23.43
CA SER A 4 65.12 13.02 23.07
C SER A 4 65.03 12.97 21.53
N GLY A 5 64.64 11.85 20.96
CA GLY A 5 64.33 11.70 19.57
C GLY A 5 62.84 11.92 19.29
N SER A 6 62.51 13.02 18.65
CA SER A 6 61.16 13.24 18.08
C SER A 6 60.92 12.33 16.89
N GLN A 7 59.99 11.39 17.00
CA GLN A 7 59.46 10.70 15.86
C GLN A 7 58.30 11.52 15.24
N LEU A 8 58.52 11.98 14.01
CA LEU A 8 57.49 12.53 13.15
C LEU A 8 56.60 11.39 12.67
N THR A 9 55.38 11.35 13.12
CA THR A 9 54.32 10.51 12.56
C THR A 9 53.81 11.11 11.26
N LEU A 10 54.26 10.52 10.12
CA LEU A 10 53.90 10.93 8.77
C LEU A 10 52.70 10.14 8.26
N PHE A 11 51.59 10.20 8.95
CA PHE A 11 50.32 9.68 8.41
C PHE A 11 49.32 10.83 8.37
N PRO A 12 48.78 11.17 7.17
CA PRO A 12 47.71 12.12 7.10
C PRO A 12 46.44 11.50 7.76
N GLU A 13 45.86 12.24 8.68
CA GLU A 13 44.55 11.94 9.25
C GLU A 13 43.55 11.65 8.12
N PRO A 14 42.69 10.62 8.22
CA PRO A 14 41.67 10.35 7.21
C PRO A 14 40.71 11.54 7.17
N VAL A 15 40.74 12.25 6.07
CA VAL A 15 39.81 13.33 5.73
C VAL A 15 38.39 12.83 5.98
N GLY A 16 37.67 13.53 6.85
CA GLY A 16 36.42 13.20 7.46
C GLY A 16 35.47 12.35 6.60
N ALA A 17 35.12 11.21 7.12
CA ALA A 17 34.05 10.40 6.59
C ALA A 17 32.76 11.27 6.55
N VAL A 18 32.40 11.72 5.37
CA VAL A 18 31.11 12.36 5.11
C VAL A 18 30.06 11.35 5.57
N ARG A 19 29.52 11.55 6.76
CA ARG A 19 28.34 10.83 7.21
C ARG A 19 27.27 11.08 6.17
N ARG A 20 27.08 10.13 5.23
CA ARG A 20 25.89 10.10 4.38
C ARG A 20 24.72 10.14 5.33
N ARG A 21 24.04 11.28 5.39
CA ARG A 21 22.73 11.38 6.05
C ARG A 21 21.89 10.26 5.46
N GLN A 22 21.63 9.22 6.25
CA GLN A 22 20.72 8.16 5.83
C GLN A 22 19.41 8.84 5.45
N ALA A 23 19.08 8.79 4.16
CA ALA A 23 17.86 9.41 3.66
C ALA A 23 16.68 8.79 4.41
N ALA A 24 15.80 9.62 4.94
CA ALA A 24 14.69 9.17 5.78
C ALA A 24 13.80 8.20 4.97
N ARG A 25 13.77 6.94 5.40
CA ARG A 25 12.89 5.92 4.80
C ARG A 25 11.43 6.28 5.05
N THR A 26 10.60 5.94 4.09
CA THR A 26 9.18 6.21 4.13
C THR A 26 8.39 4.95 3.79
N ARG A 27 7.40 4.62 4.61
CA ARG A 27 6.52 3.49 4.35
C ARG A 27 5.54 3.83 3.24
N MET A 28 5.57 3.05 2.16
CA MET A 28 4.77 3.29 0.97
C MET A 28 4.09 2.02 0.46
N PHE A 29 3.00 2.20 -0.27
CA PHE A 29 2.26 1.10 -0.91
C PHE A 29 1.45 1.62 -2.10
N PHE A 30 1.17 0.76 -3.06
CA PHE A 30 0.20 1.01 -4.14
C PHE A 30 -1.19 0.53 -3.75
N ALA A 31 -2.21 1.26 -4.18
CA ALA A 31 -3.60 0.93 -3.87
C ALA A 31 -4.59 1.43 -4.91
N LEU A 32 -5.76 0.80 -4.95
CA LEU A 32 -6.98 1.40 -5.46
C LEU A 32 -7.59 2.26 -4.34
N TRP A 33 -8.02 3.47 -4.70
CA TRP A 33 -8.52 4.45 -3.75
C TRP A 33 -9.95 4.85 -4.11
N PRO A 34 -10.96 4.36 -3.39
CA PRO A 34 -12.34 4.62 -3.73
C PRO A 34 -12.68 6.12 -3.64
N ASP A 35 -13.53 6.57 -4.52
CA ASP A 35 -14.11 7.90 -4.46
C ASP A 35 -15.06 8.05 -3.26
N GLU A 36 -15.63 9.22 -3.08
CA GLU A 36 -16.49 9.50 -1.94
C GLU A 36 -17.77 8.66 -1.95
N SER A 37 -18.37 8.44 -3.11
CA SER A 37 -19.61 7.67 -3.25
C SER A 37 -19.42 6.21 -2.85
N VAL A 38 -18.33 5.59 -3.32
CA VAL A 38 -17.95 4.23 -2.96
C VAL A 38 -17.57 4.13 -1.48
N ARG A 39 -16.84 5.12 -0.94
CA ARG A 39 -16.52 5.16 0.51
C ARG A 39 -17.75 5.23 1.37
N LEU A 40 -18.77 6.02 1.00
CA LEU A 40 -20.03 6.10 1.74
C LEU A 40 -20.80 4.78 1.67
N SER A 41 -20.81 4.11 0.52
CA SER A 41 -21.43 2.80 0.36
C SER A 41 -20.73 1.74 1.20
N LEU A 42 -19.38 1.74 1.22
CA LEU A 42 -18.59 0.88 2.10
C LEU A 42 -18.86 1.15 3.59
N ALA A 43 -18.96 2.42 3.98
CA ALA A 43 -19.26 2.78 5.37
C ALA A 43 -20.63 2.26 5.80
N ARG A 44 -21.66 2.42 4.96
CA ARG A 44 -23.00 1.88 5.23
C ARG A 44 -22.99 0.36 5.35
N ALA A 45 -22.30 -0.33 4.43
CA ALA A 45 -22.15 -1.77 4.49
C ALA A 45 -21.38 -2.23 5.75
N ALA A 46 -20.35 -1.48 6.16
CA ALA A 46 -19.58 -1.79 7.37
C ALA A 46 -20.41 -1.64 8.66
N LEU A 47 -21.37 -0.71 8.71
CA LEU A 47 -22.20 -0.48 9.90
C LEU A 47 -23.16 -1.63 10.21
N VAL A 48 -23.54 -2.43 9.22
CA VAL A 48 -24.40 -3.60 9.43
C VAL A 48 -23.63 -4.88 9.76
N ILE A 49 -22.32 -4.83 9.75
CA ILE A 49 -21.46 -5.95 10.14
C ILE A 49 -21.38 -6.02 11.66
N PRO A 50 -21.79 -7.13 12.29
CA PRO A 50 -21.69 -7.29 13.73
C PRO A 50 -20.22 -7.21 14.18
N PRO A 51 -19.86 -6.34 15.12
CA PRO A 51 -18.48 -6.20 15.57
C PRO A 51 -18.03 -7.32 16.52
N GLY A 52 -18.92 -8.23 16.92
CA GLY A 52 -18.65 -9.24 17.94
C GLY A 52 -18.39 -8.59 19.31
N ASP A 53 -17.18 -8.77 19.87
CA ASP A 53 -16.78 -8.06 21.10
C ASP A 53 -16.55 -6.57 20.80
N ALA A 54 -17.60 -5.78 20.96
CA ALA A 54 -17.59 -4.34 20.66
C ALA A 54 -16.55 -3.54 21.48
N ALA A 55 -16.11 -4.07 22.63
CA ALA A 55 -15.07 -3.40 23.44
C ALA A 55 -13.70 -3.41 22.77
N ARG A 56 -13.46 -4.32 21.83
CA ARG A 56 -12.18 -4.47 21.11
C ARG A 56 -12.26 -4.07 19.66
N ALA A 57 -13.44 -4.11 19.07
CA ALA A 57 -13.64 -3.78 17.67
C ALA A 57 -13.55 -2.27 17.42
N SER A 58 -12.91 -1.91 16.31
CA SER A 58 -12.84 -0.52 15.87
C SER A 58 -13.06 -0.42 14.36
N TRP A 59 -13.97 0.50 13.97
CA TRP A 59 -14.18 0.81 12.56
C TRP A 59 -13.00 1.57 11.98
N VAL A 60 -12.61 1.18 10.79
CA VAL A 60 -11.64 1.96 10.02
C VAL A 60 -12.33 3.24 9.53
N ARG A 61 -11.70 4.38 9.72
CA ARG A 61 -12.19 5.65 9.20
C ARG A 61 -12.34 5.60 7.68
N THR A 62 -13.40 6.17 7.15
CA THR A 62 -13.76 6.11 5.71
C THR A 62 -12.68 6.68 4.80
N GLU A 63 -11.96 7.73 5.25
CA GLU A 63 -10.86 8.33 4.51
C GLU A 63 -9.67 7.40 4.34
N ARG A 64 -9.67 6.28 5.07
CA ARG A 64 -8.60 5.26 5.04
C ARG A 64 -8.99 4.01 4.26
N TYR A 65 -10.20 3.96 3.71
CA TYR A 65 -10.62 2.84 2.88
C TYR A 65 -9.78 2.80 1.60
N HIS A 66 -9.16 1.67 1.34
CA HIS A 66 -8.35 1.41 0.17
C HIS A 66 -8.19 -0.09 -0.04
N MET A 67 -7.93 -0.48 -1.27
CA MET A 67 -7.55 -1.85 -1.62
C MET A 67 -6.07 -1.86 -1.98
N THR A 68 -5.24 -2.47 -1.14
CA THR A 68 -3.79 -2.54 -1.40
C THR A 68 -3.50 -3.42 -2.60
N LEU A 69 -2.69 -2.91 -3.53
CA LEU A 69 -2.15 -3.66 -4.67
C LEU A 69 -0.76 -4.22 -4.38
N ALA A 70 0.14 -3.39 -3.86
CA ALA A 70 1.51 -3.82 -3.55
C ALA A 70 2.09 -3.01 -2.37
N PHE A 71 2.63 -3.70 -1.37
CA PHE A 71 3.39 -3.08 -0.30
C PHE A 71 4.86 -2.95 -0.71
N LEU A 72 5.41 -1.74 -0.55
CA LEU A 72 6.83 -1.48 -0.75
C LEU A 72 7.62 -1.49 0.58
N GLY A 73 6.91 -1.39 1.72
CA GLY A 73 7.54 -1.25 3.02
C GLY A 73 8.17 0.13 3.22
N GLU A 74 9.23 0.18 4.01
CA GLU A 74 10.03 1.39 4.22
C GLU A 74 11.09 1.51 3.15
N ILE A 75 10.91 2.45 2.23
CA ILE A 75 11.78 2.68 1.08
C ILE A 75 12.48 4.03 1.14
N GLU A 76 13.64 4.11 0.51
CA GLU A 76 14.44 5.32 0.35
C GLU A 76 13.89 6.20 -0.78
N PRO A 77 14.24 7.51 -0.84
CA PRO A 77 13.75 8.41 -1.88
C PRO A 77 14.00 7.91 -3.31
N LEU A 78 15.18 7.36 -3.60
CA LEU A 78 15.49 6.81 -4.92
C LEU A 78 14.62 5.60 -5.28
N GLN A 79 14.27 4.77 -4.30
CA GLN A 79 13.34 3.66 -4.49
C GLN A 79 11.90 4.17 -4.73
N ALA A 80 11.51 5.26 -4.08
CA ALA A 80 10.21 5.89 -4.34
C ALA A 80 10.11 6.43 -5.77
N GLU A 81 11.17 7.07 -6.27
CA GLU A 81 11.25 7.51 -7.67
C GLU A 81 11.23 6.32 -8.65
N ALA A 82 11.91 5.22 -8.32
CA ALA A 82 11.87 3.99 -9.11
C ALA A 82 10.44 3.41 -9.15
N ALA A 83 9.72 3.40 -7.99
CA ALA A 83 8.34 2.96 -7.91
C ALA A 83 7.40 3.82 -8.76
N GLU A 84 7.59 5.13 -8.78
CA GLU A 84 6.82 6.02 -9.64
C GLU A 84 7.06 5.76 -11.13
N ARG A 85 8.30 5.53 -11.52
CA ARG A 85 8.65 5.17 -12.91
C ARG A 85 8.09 3.81 -13.32
N ALA A 86 8.13 2.83 -12.42
CA ALA A 86 7.52 1.52 -12.65
C ALA A 86 6.02 1.64 -12.88
N ALA A 87 5.31 2.36 -11.99
CA ALA A 87 3.87 2.56 -12.11
C ALA A 87 3.47 3.30 -13.39
N ALA A 88 4.31 4.19 -13.89
CA ALA A 88 4.08 4.90 -15.15
C ALA A 88 4.14 3.99 -16.40
N GLN A 89 4.63 2.76 -16.29
CA GLN A 89 4.64 1.78 -17.38
C GLN A 89 3.39 0.89 -17.44
N VAL A 90 2.59 0.87 -16.38
CA VAL A 90 1.38 0.02 -16.29
C VAL A 90 0.33 0.51 -17.29
N ARG A 91 -0.26 -0.44 -18.06
CA ARG A 91 -1.28 -0.18 -19.09
C ARG A 91 -2.42 -1.17 -18.93
N VAL A 92 -3.46 -0.75 -18.24
CA VAL A 92 -4.67 -1.57 -18.00
C VAL A 92 -5.89 -0.68 -18.21
N ARG A 93 -6.92 -1.22 -18.84
CA ARG A 93 -8.18 -0.49 -19.05
C ARG A 93 -8.88 -0.22 -17.73
N PRO A 94 -9.65 0.89 -17.60
CA PRO A 94 -10.61 1.05 -16.53
C PRO A 94 -11.57 -0.14 -16.49
N PHE A 95 -12.01 -0.49 -15.28
CA PHE A 95 -12.86 -1.66 -15.08
C PHE A 95 -13.86 -1.46 -13.94
N ARG A 96 -14.92 -2.25 -13.97
CA ARG A 96 -15.91 -2.32 -12.90
C ARG A 96 -15.50 -3.39 -11.91
N LEU A 97 -15.44 -3.04 -10.65
CA LEU A 97 -15.17 -3.93 -9.53
C LEU A 97 -16.41 -4.03 -8.64
N ARG A 98 -16.96 -5.23 -8.53
CA ARG A 98 -18.07 -5.50 -7.63
C ARG A 98 -17.54 -5.95 -6.27
N LEU A 99 -17.93 -5.25 -5.22
CA LEU A 99 -17.61 -5.59 -3.84
C LEU A 99 -18.85 -6.23 -3.21
N ASP A 100 -18.84 -7.54 -3.11
CA ASP A 100 -20.03 -8.36 -2.79
C ASP A 100 -19.74 -9.46 -1.76
N THR A 101 -18.61 -9.37 -1.07
CA THR A 101 -18.21 -10.35 -0.06
C THR A 101 -17.72 -9.65 1.20
N VAL A 102 -18.17 -10.13 2.35
CA VAL A 102 -17.57 -9.85 3.66
C VAL A 102 -16.67 -11.01 4.02
N GLY A 103 -15.45 -10.72 4.43
CA GLY A 103 -14.50 -11.73 4.85
C GLY A 103 -13.76 -11.35 6.12
N HIS A 104 -13.04 -12.32 6.67
CA HIS A 104 -12.29 -12.18 7.90
C HIS A 104 -10.88 -12.76 7.76
N PHE A 105 -9.88 -12.06 8.28
CA PHE A 105 -8.54 -12.58 8.48
C PHE A 105 -8.29 -12.78 9.96
N GLU A 106 -8.20 -14.04 10.40
CA GLU A 106 -8.02 -14.43 11.80
C GLU A 106 -6.73 -13.89 12.40
N GLY A 107 -5.60 -14.01 11.70
CA GLY A 107 -4.29 -13.56 12.21
C GLY A 107 -4.28 -12.08 12.62
N PRO A 108 -4.61 -11.14 11.75
CA PRO A 108 -4.67 -9.72 12.07
C PRO A 108 -5.99 -9.29 12.74
N ASN A 109 -6.96 -10.19 12.94
CA ASN A 109 -8.28 -9.90 13.50
C ASN A 109 -9.00 -8.76 12.78
N VAL A 110 -9.09 -8.84 11.44
CA VAL A 110 -9.73 -7.80 10.63
C VAL A 110 -10.87 -8.34 9.80
N VAL A 111 -11.96 -7.56 9.71
CA VAL A 111 -13.06 -7.79 8.79
C VAL A 111 -12.89 -6.85 7.61
N TRP A 112 -13.15 -7.38 6.44
CA TRP A 112 -12.98 -6.68 5.18
C TRP A 112 -14.14 -6.90 4.23
N ILE A 113 -14.30 -5.99 3.29
CA ILE A 113 -15.19 -6.08 2.14
C ILE A 113 -14.32 -6.23 0.87
N GLY A 114 -14.70 -7.14 -0.01
CA GLY A 114 -13.98 -7.41 -1.25
C GLY A 114 -14.84 -8.04 -2.32
N PRO A 115 -14.27 -8.33 -3.49
CA PRO A 115 -14.94 -9.03 -4.56
C PRO A 115 -14.95 -10.54 -4.33
N GLN A 116 -16.04 -11.20 -4.65
CA GLN A 116 -16.11 -12.67 -4.73
C GLN A 116 -15.40 -13.17 -6.01
N ALA A 117 -15.65 -12.49 -7.13
CA ALA A 117 -15.01 -12.78 -8.40
C ALA A 117 -14.05 -11.64 -8.79
N LEU A 118 -12.84 -12.00 -9.23
CA LEU A 118 -11.85 -11.03 -9.67
C LEU A 118 -12.04 -10.69 -11.14
N PRO A 119 -12.28 -9.42 -11.52
CA PRO A 119 -12.26 -9.05 -12.92
C PRO A 119 -10.84 -9.25 -13.49
N PRO A 120 -10.74 -9.70 -14.75
CA PRO A 120 -9.45 -9.93 -15.40
C PRO A 120 -8.51 -8.72 -15.33
N GLU A 121 -9.06 -7.53 -15.44
CA GLU A 121 -8.32 -6.27 -15.41
C GLU A 121 -7.65 -6.03 -14.04
N LEU A 122 -8.28 -6.40 -12.93
CA LEU A 122 -7.67 -6.30 -11.61
C LEU A 122 -6.48 -7.25 -11.49
N THR A 123 -6.62 -8.47 -12.01
CA THR A 123 -5.55 -9.45 -12.05
C THR A 123 -4.40 -8.96 -12.93
N GLN A 124 -4.72 -8.40 -14.10
CA GLN A 124 -3.77 -7.81 -15.01
C GLN A 124 -3.04 -6.63 -14.36
N LEU A 125 -3.78 -5.71 -13.72
CA LEU A 125 -3.21 -4.55 -13.02
C LEU A 125 -2.18 -5.00 -11.97
N LYS A 126 -2.54 -6.00 -11.17
CA LYS A 126 -1.63 -6.53 -10.15
C LYS A 126 -0.38 -7.16 -10.80
N ALA A 127 -0.55 -7.97 -11.82
CA ALA A 127 0.57 -8.65 -12.50
C ALA A 127 1.50 -7.66 -13.21
N GLU A 128 0.96 -6.66 -13.91
CA GLU A 128 1.76 -5.64 -14.58
C GLU A 128 2.51 -4.76 -13.58
N LEU A 129 1.83 -4.32 -12.53
CA LEU A 129 2.47 -3.53 -11.48
C LEU A 129 3.62 -4.29 -10.84
N ASP A 130 3.42 -5.55 -10.47
CA ASP A 130 4.46 -6.39 -9.88
C ASP A 130 5.65 -6.57 -10.84
N ARG A 131 5.39 -6.86 -12.12
CA ARG A 131 6.42 -7.02 -13.14
C ARG A 131 7.27 -5.77 -13.26
N GLU A 132 6.64 -4.60 -13.35
CA GLU A 132 7.35 -3.34 -13.50
C GLU A 132 8.12 -2.97 -12.22
N LEU A 133 7.55 -3.20 -11.03
CA LEU A 133 8.26 -2.99 -9.77
C LEU A 133 9.54 -3.83 -9.69
N LEU A 134 9.48 -5.11 -10.05
CA LEU A 134 10.64 -5.99 -10.11
C LEU A 134 11.67 -5.51 -11.15
N ARG A 135 11.21 -5.08 -12.34
CA ARG A 135 12.07 -4.54 -13.39
C ARG A 135 12.85 -3.31 -12.94
N PHE A 136 12.24 -2.48 -12.08
CA PHE A 136 12.88 -1.31 -11.49
C PHE A 136 13.64 -1.60 -10.17
N GLY A 137 13.86 -2.87 -9.85
CA GLY A 137 14.68 -3.31 -8.71
C GLY A 137 13.99 -3.19 -7.35
N LEU A 138 12.66 -3.12 -7.32
CA LEU A 138 11.91 -3.07 -6.07
C LEU A 138 11.45 -4.47 -5.67
N PRO A 139 11.81 -4.94 -4.48
CA PRO A 139 11.38 -6.26 -4.02
C PRO A 139 9.87 -6.26 -3.72
N LEU A 140 9.23 -7.37 -4.07
CA LEU A 140 7.83 -7.60 -3.72
C LEU A 140 7.76 -8.40 -2.41
N VAL A 141 6.74 -8.10 -1.60
CA VAL A 141 6.41 -8.94 -0.45
C VAL A 141 5.71 -10.20 -0.98
N PRO A 142 6.27 -11.40 -0.75
CA PRO A 142 5.64 -12.64 -1.19
C PRO A 142 4.28 -12.84 -0.52
N GLY A 143 3.33 -13.40 -1.25
CA GLY A 143 2.03 -13.76 -0.71
C GLY A 143 0.94 -13.86 -1.78
N ARG A 144 -0.14 -14.53 -1.42
CA ARG A 144 -1.33 -14.57 -2.27
C ARG A 144 -2.01 -13.20 -2.29
N PHE A 145 -2.30 -12.69 -3.46
CA PHE A 145 -3.10 -11.48 -3.61
C PHE A 145 -4.56 -11.77 -3.27
N THR A 146 -5.03 -11.18 -2.18
CA THR A 146 -6.43 -11.22 -1.77
C THR A 146 -6.93 -9.78 -1.72
N PRO A 147 -7.60 -9.30 -2.78
CA PRO A 147 -8.08 -7.92 -2.84
C PRO A 147 -9.18 -7.68 -1.81
N HIS A 148 -8.96 -6.71 -0.94
CA HIS A 148 -9.87 -6.40 0.17
C HIS A 148 -9.75 -4.96 0.63
N ILE A 149 -10.82 -4.45 1.23
CA ILE A 149 -10.87 -3.17 1.93
C ILE A 149 -11.18 -3.46 3.39
N THR A 150 -10.22 -3.22 4.28
CA THR A 150 -10.42 -3.42 5.72
C THR A 150 -11.42 -2.41 6.26
N CYS A 151 -12.50 -2.92 6.89
CA CYS A 151 -13.58 -2.12 7.47
C CYS A 151 -13.55 -2.09 9.00
N LEU A 152 -13.24 -3.22 9.65
CA LEU A 152 -13.14 -3.34 11.11
C LEU A 152 -11.82 -3.99 11.51
N ARG A 153 -11.37 -3.67 12.72
CA ARG A 153 -10.19 -4.28 13.37
C ARG A 153 -10.56 -4.74 14.77
N GLY A 154 -9.81 -5.72 15.29
CA GLY A 154 -10.03 -6.26 16.62
C GLY A 154 -11.19 -7.26 16.69
N VAL A 155 -11.69 -7.74 15.57
CA VAL A 155 -12.75 -8.76 15.47
C VAL A 155 -12.09 -10.13 15.41
N ARG A 156 -12.41 -10.99 16.39
CA ARG A 156 -11.76 -12.31 16.52
C ARG A 156 -12.43 -13.42 15.72
N GLU A 157 -13.73 -13.30 15.51
CA GLU A 157 -14.53 -14.30 14.83
C GLU A 157 -15.10 -13.73 13.54
N ALA A 158 -15.25 -14.58 12.53
CA ALA A 158 -15.86 -14.18 11.26
C ALA A 158 -17.31 -13.73 11.53
N PRO A 159 -17.69 -12.51 11.14
CA PRO A 159 -19.07 -12.04 11.36
C PRO A 159 -20.02 -12.72 10.39
N ASP A 160 -21.20 -13.05 10.87
CA ASP A 160 -22.33 -13.35 10.01
C ASP A 160 -22.96 -12.02 9.56
N ALA A 161 -22.68 -11.65 8.33
CA ALA A 161 -23.11 -10.38 7.76
C ALA A 161 -23.63 -10.56 6.33
N PRO A 162 -24.69 -9.84 5.93
CA PRO A 162 -25.17 -9.91 4.56
C PRO A 162 -24.10 -9.42 3.57
N PRO A 163 -23.98 -10.05 2.39
CA PRO A 163 -23.04 -9.61 1.36
C PRO A 163 -23.45 -8.21 0.87
N PRO A 164 -22.49 -7.26 0.82
CA PRO A 164 -22.76 -5.94 0.25
C PRO A 164 -22.99 -6.02 -1.25
N GLN A 165 -23.55 -4.95 -1.83
CA GLN A 165 -23.78 -4.83 -3.27
C GLN A 165 -23.22 -3.46 -3.68
N ILE A 166 -21.89 -3.36 -3.85
CA ILE A 166 -21.23 -2.10 -4.15
C ILE A 166 -20.51 -2.23 -5.50
N ASP A 167 -20.87 -1.39 -6.44
CA ASP A 167 -20.20 -1.28 -7.72
C ASP A 167 -19.21 -0.11 -7.67
N TRP A 168 -18.00 -0.38 -8.10
CA TRP A 168 -16.91 0.60 -8.13
C TRP A 168 -16.28 0.66 -9.52
N GLU A 169 -16.41 1.80 -10.17
CA GLU A 169 -15.72 2.10 -11.43
C GLU A 169 -14.27 2.49 -11.12
N VAL A 170 -13.36 1.56 -11.36
CA VAL A 170 -11.93 1.75 -11.11
C VAL A 170 -11.30 2.38 -12.34
N SER A 171 -10.89 3.63 -12.23
CA SER A 171 -10.28 4.40 -13.31
C SER A 171 -8.82 4.82 -13.05
N GLU A 172 -8.32 4.59 -11.83
CA GLU A 172 -6.96 4.96 -11.45
C GLU A 172 -6.43 4.07 -10.32
N PHE A 173 -5.11 4.05 -10.16
CA PHE A 173 -4.45 3.55 -8.95
C PHE A 173 -3.46 4.59 -8.41
N VAL A 174 -3.06 4.45 -7.17
CA VAL A 174 -2.31 5.48 -6.46
C VAL A 174 -1.10 4.91 -5.72
N LEU A 175 -0.07 5.75 -5.55
CA LEU A 175 1.03 5.54 -4.60
C LEU A 175 0.71 6.32 -3.33
N VAL A 176 0.78 5.65 -2.19
CA VAL A 176 0.41 6.18 -0.89
C VAL A 176 1.60 6.16 0.06
N LYS A 177 1.83 7.27 0.73
CA LYS A 177 2.75 7.39 1.86
C LYS A 177 1.98 7.17 3.16
N SER A 178 2.46 6.23 3.98
CA SER A 178 1.93 6.00 5.33
C SER A 178 2.80 6.72 6.36
N VAL A 179 2.22 7.66 7.08
CA VAL A 179 2.88 8.34 8.19
C VAL A 179 2.32 7.74 9.48
N LEU A 180 3.13 6.91 10.14
CA LEU A 180 2.80 6.32 11.42
C LEU A 180 3.25 7.28 12.53
N LYS A 181 2.29 7.78 13.31
CA LYS A 181 2.55 8.46 14.59
C LYS A 181 1.83 7.68 15.69
N PRO A 182 2.33 7.67 16.94
CA PRO A 182 1.61 7.05 18.05
C PRO A 182 0.16 7.51 18.09
N GLY A 183 -0.78 6.56 18.03
CA GLY A 183 -2.22 6.82 18.03
C GLY A 183 -2.81 7.37 16.72
N MET A 184 -2.02 7.61 15.67
CA MET A 184 -2.52 8.19 14.43
C MET A 184 -1.74 7.70 13.19
N SER A 185 -2.38 6.90 12.35
CA SER A 185 -1.88 6.64 10.98
C SER A 185 -2.53 7.61 10.01
N ARG A 186 -1.74 8.36 9.28
CA ARG A 186 -2.20 9.20 8.18
C ARG A 186 -1.70 8.65 6.86
N TYR A 187 -2.59 8.56 5.88
CA TYR A 187 -2.25 8.24 4.50
C TYR A 187 -2.23 9.52 3.68
N LYS A 188 -1.21 9.67 2.85
CA LYS A 188 -1.11 10.77 1.89
C LYS A 188 -0.89 10.14 0.51
N ILE A 189 -1.81 10.40 -0.42
CA ILE A 189 -1.60 10.05 -1.82
C ILE A 189 -0.45 10.93 -2.34
N VAL A 190 0.58 10.27 -2.86
CA VAL A 190 1.77 10.90 -3.42
C VAL A 190 1.55 11.16 -4.91
N ARG A 191 1.01 10.17 -5.62
CA ARG A 191 0.76 10.24 -7.05
C ARG A 191 -0.39 9.34 -7.47
N ARG A 192 -1.01 9.68 -8.60
CA ARG A 192 -2.12 8.96 -9.24
C ARG A 192 -1.75 8.61 -10.67
N TRP A 193 -2.17 7.45 -11.13
CA TRP A 193 -2.03 7.02 -12.52
C TRP A 193 -3.41 6.60 -13.03
N PRO A 194 -3.91 7.28 -14.07
CA PRO A 194 -5.13 6.85 -14.72
C PRO A 194 -4.91 5.50 -15.40
N LEU A 195 -5.90 4.64 -15.33
CA LEU A 195 -5.95 3.42 -16.12
C LEU A 195 -6.25 3.76 -17.57
N SER A 196 -5.52 3.17 -18.50
CA SER A 196 -5.68 3.36 -19.94
C SER A 196 -5.33 2.08 -20.67
N ALA A 197 -6.00 1.81 -21.78
CA ALA A 197 -5.58 0.73 -22.68
C ALA A 197 -4.13 0.96 -23.15
N ALA A 198 -3.40 -0.11 -23.40
CA ALA A 198 -2.20 -0.01 -24.21
C ALA A 198 -2.59 0.65 -25.55
N SER A 199 -1.91 1.72 -25.96
CA SER A 199 -2.06 2.23 -27.32
C SER A 199 -1.73 1.09 -28.25
N ALA A 200 -2.67 0.70 -29.13
CA ALA A 200 -2.35 -0.19 -30.23
C ALA A 200 -1.21 0.50 -31.00
N ILE A 201 -0.07 -0.15 -31.07
CA ILE A 201 1.01 0.28 -31.98
C ILE A 201 0.49 -0.11 -33.35
N GLU A 202 0.07 0.90 -34.14
CA GLU A 202 -0.15 0.76 -35.58
C GLU A 202 1.19 0.47 -36.29
#